data_a9eb5265df37de273cbdcf0dbbfb33ec
#
_entry.id   a9eb5265df37de273cbdcf0dbbfb33ec
#
_cell.length_a   1.000
_cell.length_b   1.000
_cell.length_c   1.000
_cell.angle_alpha   90.00
_cell.angle_beta   90.00
_cell.angle_gamma   90.00
#
_symmetry.space_group_name_H-M   'P 1'
#
loop_
_entity.id
_entity.type
_entity.pdbx_description
1 polymer ?
#
loop_
_entity_poly.entity_id
_entity_poly.type
_entity_poly.pdbx_seq_one_letter_code
_entity_poly.pdbx_strand_id
1 'polypeptide(L)'
;RYGQKTISPFARSAYGEKRFAFQPFENRAGYTGYKALTLRAAGTEAFMTRFRDALLTSRAAGLSILYQEAVPVEVYINGEYWGHYNLREKINKHMIAQFEGVEDDEIIEGMTIIKGRGEVTKGSREEWDELIAFLKKKDLSQPENLSWVLERLDADSFFTHAALEMIVGNTDIGNVRYYKLPGGKWKCALYDLDAGLDSLKQ
;
A
#
# COMPACT_ATOMS: atom_id res chain seq x y z
N ARG A 1 -14.92 7.93 -18.35
CA ARG A 1 -14.26 6.68 -17.90
C ARG A 1 -13.23 6.28 -18.95
N TYR A 2 -12.02 5.96 -18.51
CA TYR A 2 -10.96 5.47 -19.41
C TYR A 2 -11.32 4.07 -19.92
N GLY A 3 -11.04 3.81 -21.20
CA GLY A 3 -11.28 2.49 -21.81
C GLY A 3 -10.41 1.40 -21.20
N GLN A 4 -9.16 1.72 -20.88
CA GLN A 4 -8.19 0.82 -20.28
C GLN A 4 -8.50 0.55 -18.79
N LYS A 5 -8.66 -0.69 -18.42
CA LYS A 5 -9.01 -1.13 -17.04
C LYS A 5 -7.80 -1.66 -16.30
N THR A 6 -7.73 -1.38 -15.01
CA THR A 6 -6.78 -2.04 -14.11
C THR A 6 -7.09 -3.52 -14.01
N ILE A 7 -6.08 -4.38 -14.13
CA ILE A 7 -6.17 -5.84 -14.04
C ILE A 7 -5.41 -6.29 -12.80
N SER A 8 -5.96 -7.22 -12.05
CA SER A 8 -5.31 -7.80 -10.86
C SER A 8 -5.14 -9.31 -11.03
N PRO A 9 -4.00 -9.78 -11.55
CA PRO A 9 -3.69 -11.20 -11.60
C PRO A 9 -3.43 -11.78 -10.20
N PHE A 10 -3.93 -12.99 -9.98
CA PHE A 10 -3.72 -13.78 -8.77
C PHE A 10 -3.18 -15.15 -9.13
N ALA A 11 -2.09 -15.57 -8.48
CA ALA A 11 -1.59 -16.93 -8.58
C ALA A 11 -2.43 -17.86 -7.72
N ARG A 12 -2.95 -18.94 -8.33
CA ARG A 12 -3.76 -19.96 -7.66
C ARG A 12 -3.33 -21.34 -8.09
N SER A 13 -3.18 -22.25 -7.12
CA SER A 13 -2.80 -23.66 -7.37
C SER A 13 -3.74 -24.40 -8.34
N ALA A 14 -4.98 -23.96 -8.49
CA ALA A 14 -5.92 -24.51 -9.46
C ALA A 14 -5.52 -24.24 -10.93
N TYR A 15 -4.65 -23.24 -11.17
CA TYR A 15 -4.21 -22.82 -12.51
C TYR A 15 -2.70 -22.93 -12.71
N GLY A 16 -1.95 -23.51 -11.77
CA GLY A 16 -0.51 -23.65 -11.84
C GLY A 16 0.18 -23.34 -10.51
N GLU A 17 1.23 -22.55 -10.54
CA GLU A 17 2.00 -22.21 -9.35
C GLU A 17 1.22 -21.33 -8.37
N LYS A 18 1.48 -21.51 -7.07
CA LYS A 18 0.83 -20.73 -5.99
C LYS A 18 1.30 -19.29 -5.92
N ARG A 19 2.42 -18.96 -6.59
CA ARG A 19 3.04 -17.63 -6.65
C ARG A 19 3.58 -17.37 -8.05
N PHE A 20 3.61 -16.13 -8.46
CA PHE A 20 4.37 -15.68 -9.63
C PHE A 20 5.85 -15.69 -9.25
N ALA A 21 6.61 -16.65 -9.77
CA ALA A 21 8.01 -16.92 -9.38
C ALA A 21 9.03 -16.09 -10.18
N PHE A 22 8.70 -14.86 -10.57
CA PHE A 22 9.62 -13.94 -11.24
C PHE A 22 9.84 -12.69 -10.37
N GLN A 23 10.96 -12.00 -10.59
CA GLN A 23 11.39 -10.83 -9.80
C GLN A 23 11.41 -9.57 -10.68
N PRO A 24 10.27 -8.90 -10.85
CA PRO A 24 10.20 -7.69 -11.68
C PRO A 24 10.69 -6.44 -10.96
N PHE A 25 10.86 -6.46 -9.63
CA PHE A 25 11.13 -5.30 -8.80
C PHE A 25 12.53 -5.36 -8.19
N GLU A 26 13.36 -4.37 -8.51
CA GLU A 26 14.77 -4.33 -8.08
C GLU A 26 14.93 -4.25 -6.55
N ASN A 27 14.08 -3.48 -5.87
CA ASN A 27 14.15 -3.28 -4.41
C ASN A 27 13.46 -4.40 -3.61
N ARG A 28 13.17 -5.55 -4.22
CA ARG A 28 12.55 -6.73 -3.58
C ARG A 28 13.46 -7.97 -3.62
N ALA A 29 14.77 -7.76 -3.61
CA ALA A 29 15.71 -8.87 -3.47
C ALA A 29 15.36 -9.71 -2.23
N GLY A 30 15.26 -11.03 -2.40
CA GLY A 30 14.88 -11.96 -1.33
C GLY A 30 13.37 -12.30 -1.27
N TYR A 31 12.51 -11.63 -2.02
CA TYR A 31 11.12 -12.08 -2.13
C TYR A 31 11.03 -13.38 -2.94
N THR A 32 10.27 -14.34 -2.43
CA THR A 32 10.13 -15.68 -3.04
C THR A 32 9.04 -15.75 -4.12
N GLY A 33 8.56 -14.60 -4.59
CA GLY A 33 7.50 -14.47 -5.58
C GLY A 33 6.23 -13.82 -5.02
N TYR A 34 5.28 -13.57 -5.89
CA TYR A 34 4.09 -12.74 -5.61
C TYR A 34 2.81 -13.55 -5.68
N LYS A 35 1.97 -13.46 -4.65
CA LYS A 35 0.65 -14.08 -4.62
C LYS A 35 -0.35 -13.35 -5.51
N ALA A 36 -0.20 -12.04 -5.60
CA ALA A 36 -1.02 -11.15 -6.41
C ALA A 36 -0.21 -9.95 -6.88
N LEU A 37 -0.52 -9.49 -8.06
CA LEU A 37 0.04 -8.27 -8.66
C LEU A 37 -1.10 -7.37 -9.15
N THR A 38 -0.78 -6.17 -9.60
CA THR A 38 -1.72 -5.25 -10.22
C THR A 38 -1.09 -4.66 -11.49
N LEU A 39 -1.76 -4.76 -12.60
CA LEU A 39 -1.49 -3.99 -13.81
C LEU A 39 -2.35 -2.72 -13.72
N ARG A 40 -1.75 -1.62 -13.27
CA ARG A 40 -2.44 -0.34 -13.08
C ARG A 40 -2.45 0.45 -14.39
N ALA A 41 -3.63 0.86 -14.82
CA ALA A 41 -3.86 1.64 -16.04
C ALA A 41 -3.72 3.16 -15.82
N ALA A 42 -2.77 3.58 -14.99
CA ALA A 42 -2.42 4.97 -14.66
C ALA A 42 -3.51 5.82 -13.94
N GLY A 43 -4.74 5.35 -13.72
CA GLY A 43 -5.75 6.07 -12.94
C GLY A 43 -6.05 7.48 -13.49
N THR A 44 -5.98 8.50 -12.64
CA THR A 44 -6.21 9.91 -12.99
C THR A 44 -5.16 10.46 -13.95
N GLU A 45 -3.98 9.87 -14.01
CA GLU A 45 -2.89 10.26 -14.91
C GLU A 45 -2.96 9.67 -16.33
N ALA A 46 -4.03 8.97 -16.69
CA ALA A 46 -4.10 8.21 -17.95
C ALA A 46 -3.85 9.05 -19.21
N PHE A 47 -4.12 10.35 -19.17
CA PHE A 47 -3.86 11.31 -20.24
C PHE A 47 -2.66 12.24 -19.99
N MET A 48 -1.87 11.95 -18.95
CA MET A 48 -0.71 12.76 -18.56
C MET A 48 0.56 11.90 -18.62
N THR A 49 1.32 11.88 -17.53
CA THR A 49 2.62 11.21 -17.47
C THR A 49 2.52 9.69 -17.39
N ARG A 50 1.44 9.16 -16.84
CA ARG A 50 1.16 7.74 -16.60
C ARG A 50 2.13 7.02 -15.64
N PHE A 51 3.10 7.72 -15.07
CA PHE A 51 4.09 7.14 -14.15
C PHE A 51 4.27 7.94 -12.85
N ARG A 52 3.57 9.07 -12.66
CA ARG A 52 3.72 9.95 -11.49
C ARG A 52 3.58 9.18 -10.17
N ASP A 53 2.49 8.44 -10.00
CA ASP A 53 2.26 7.63 -8.82
C ASP A 53 3.38 6.61 -8.58
N ALA A 54 3.83 5.91 -9.61
CA ALA A 54 4.97 4.98 -9.52
C ALA A 54 6.26 5.70 -9.10
N LEU A 55 6.56 6.85 -9.70
CA LEU A 55 7.72 7.67 -9.38
C LEU A 55 7.68 8.20 -7.94
N LEU A 56 6.55 8.78 -7.52
CA LEU A 56 6.44 9.35 -6.17
C LEU A 56 6.47 8.26 -5.10
N THR A 57 5.78 7.15 -5.34
CA THR A 57 5.78 5.99 -4.43
C THR A 57 7.18 5.38 -4.30
N SER A 58 7.99 5.35 -5.36
CA SER A 58 9.35 4.82 -5.31
C SER A 58 10.29 5.63 -4.40
N ARG A 59 9.93 6.88 -4.05
CA ARG A 59 10.71 7.70 -3.08
C ARG A 59 10.68 7.14 -1.66
N ALA A 60 9.78 6.19 -1.39
CA ALA A 60 9.75 5.45 -0.13
C ALA A 60 10.78 4.32 -0.04
N ALA A 61 11.54 4.04 -1.11
CA ALA A 61 12.57 3.02 -1.11
C ALA A 61 13.64 3.31 -0.02
N GLY A 62 13.92 2.33 0.82
CA GLY A 62 14.85 2.45 1.94
C GLY A 62 14.27 3.11 3.19
N LEU A 63 13.02 3.56 3.19
CA LEU A 63 12.33 4.08 4.37
C LEU A 63 11.54 2.98 5.09
N SER A 64 11.28 3.19 6.38
CA SER A 64 10.53 2.23 7.24
C SER A 64 9.01 2.31 7.01
N ILE A 65 8.58 2.25 5.76
CA ILE A 65 7.16 2.27 5.38
C ILE A 65 6.87 1.28 4.27
N LEU A 66 5.77 0.56 4.38
CA LEU A 66 5.28 -0.28 3.29
C LEU A 66 4.86 0.58 2.09
N TYR A 67 5.41 0.29 0.93
CA TYR A 67 5.05 0.92 -0.34
C TYR A 67 5.03 -0.10 -1.47
N GLN A 68 4.38 0.23 -2.57
CA GLN A 68 4.31 -0.65 -3.75
C GLN A 68 5.45 -0.33 -4.72
N GLU A 69 6.27 -1.33 -5.03
CA GLU A 69 7.15 -1.26 -6.21
C GLU A 69 6.33 -1.29 -7.49
N ALA A 70 6.85 -0.64 -8.52
CA ALA A 70 6.21 -0.57 -9.82
C ALA A 70 7.23 -0.55 -10.94
N VAL A 71 6.92 -1.25 -12.05
CA VAL A 71 7.69 -1.20 -13.30
C VAL A 71 6.75 -0.97 -14.48
N PRO A 72 7.13 -0.17 -15.49
CA PRO A 72 6.35 -0.02 -16.71
C PRO A 72 6.39 -1.30 -17.53
N VAL A 73 5.26 -1.71 -18.07
CA VAL A 73 5.12 -2.91 -18.90
C VAL A 73 4.16 -2.68 -20.06
N GLU A 74 4.38 -3.38 -21.15
CA GLU A 74 3.42 -3.54 -22.23
C GLU A 74 2.60 -4.81 -22.01
N VAL A 75 1.30 -4.72 -22.17
CA VAL A 75 0.39 -5.85 -21.98
C VAL A 75 -0.17 -6.29 -23.31
N TYR A 76 -0.10 -7.59 -23.56
CA TYR A 76 -0.71 -8.25 -24.70
C TYR A 76 -1.72 -9.28 -24.16
N ILE A 77 -2.91 -9.34 -24.76
CA ILE A 77 -3.96 -10.32 -24.41
C ILE A 77 -4.28 -11.10 -25.68
N ASN A 78 -4.08 -12.40 -25.65
CA ASN A 78 -4.25 -13.29 -26.81
C ASN A 78 -3.44 -12.84 -28.05
N GLY A 79 -2.27 -12.26 -27.84
CA GLY A 79 -1.40 -11.76 -28.92
C GLY A 79 -1.71 -10.35 -29.40
N GLU A 80 -2.81 -9.74 -28.97
CA GLU A 80 -3.16 -8.36 -29.30
C GLU A 80 -2.62 -7.38 -28.26
N TYR A 81 -2.05 -6.26 -28.72
CA TYR A 81 -1.57 -5.19 -27.85
C TYR A 81 -2.71 -4.54 -27.08
N TRP A 82 -2.65 -4.62 -25.75
CA TRP A 82 -3.71 -4.12 -24.87
C TRP A 82 -3.37 -2.76 -24.26
N GLY A 83 -2.08 -2.40 -24.25
CA GLY A 83 -1.63 -1.08 -23.83
C GLY A 83 -0.48 -1.10 -22.83
N HIS A 84 -0.03 0.11 -22.50
CA HIS A 84 0.97 0.36 -21.48
C HIS A 84 0.33 0.35 -20.08
N TYR A 85 0.97 -0.36 -19.13
CA TYR A 85 0.56 -0.46 -17.73
C TYR A 85 1.76 -0.26 -16.80
N ASN A 86 1.50 0.00 -15.54
CA ASN A 86 2.47 -0.16 -14.45
C ASN A 86 2.16 -1.48 -13.74
N LEU A 87 3.06 -2.47 -13.87
CA LEU A 87 3.02 -3.67 -13.06
C LEU A 87 3.44 -3.31 -11.65
N ARG A 88 2.59 -3.59 -10.66
CA ARG A 88 2.77 -3.21 -9.26
C ARG A 88 2.52 -4.37 -8.31
N GLU A 89 3.16 -4.31 -7.18
CA GLU A 89 2.76 -5.13 -6.04
C GLU A 89 1.30 -4.83 -5.65
N LYS A 90 0.62 -5.82 -5.09
CA LYS A 90 -0.73 -5.63 -4.55
C LYS A 90 -0.70 -5.66 -3.04
N ILE A 91 -1.03 -4.54 -2.38
CA ILE A 91 -1.13 -4.48 -0.93
C ILE A 91 -2.21 -5.46 -0.46
N ASN A 92 -1.77 -6.54 0.15
CA ASN A 92 -2.57 -7.57 0.78
C ASN A 92 -1.76 -8.26 1.90
N LYS A 93 -2.36 -9.17 2.63
CA LYS A 93 -1.70 -9.89 3.73
C LYS A 93 -0.36 -10.54 3.34
N HIS A 94 -0.22 -11.05 2.12
CA HIS A 94 1.01 -11.72 1.66
C HIS A 94 2.14 -10.75 1.36
N MET A 95 1.83 -9.58 0.79
CA MET A 95 2.81 -8.51 0.59
C MET A 95 3.26 -7.93 1.95
N ILE A 96 2.32 -7.69 2.85
CA ILE A 96 2.63 -7.23 4.21
C ILE A 96 3.52 -8.24 4.94
N ALA A 97 3.18 -9.52 4.88
CA ALA A 97 3.98 -10.59 5.50
C ALA A 97 5.42 -10.62 4.96
N GLN A 98 5.60 -10.52 3.64
CA GLN A 98 6.95 -10.46 3.04
C GLN A 98 7.72 -9.20 3.47
N PHE A 99 7.06 -8.05 3.55
CA PHE A 99 7.67 -6.80 4.00
C PHE A 99 8.08 -6.84 5.48
N GLU A 100 7.24 -7.43 6.33
CA GLU A 100 7.49 -7.57 7.77
C GLU A 100 8.37 -8.79 8.12
N GLY A 101 8.75 -9.61 7.14
CA GLY A 101 9.53 -10.83 7.36
C GLY A 101 8.77 -11.91 8.12
N VAL A 102 7.46 -12.00 7.97
CA VAL A 102 6.58 -12.95 8.65
C VAL A 102 6.25 -14.12 7.74
N GLU A 103 6.52 -15.34 8.22
CA GLU A 103 6.20 -16.59 7.51
C GLU A 103 5.10 -17.41 8.19
N ASP A 104 4.74 -17.08 9.42
CA ASP A 104 3.72 -17.77 10.21
C ASP A 104 2.32 -17.50 9.64
N ASP A 105 1.65 -18.56 9.21
CA ASP A 105 0.32 -18.49 8.60
C ASP A 105 -0.75 -17.99 9.59
N GLU A 106 -0.65 -18.25 10.88
CA GLU A 106 -1.61 -17.74 11.89
C GLU A 106 -1.49 -16.23 12.03
N ILE A 107 -0.26 -15.70 12.05
CA ILE A 107 0.00 -14.26 12.07
C ILE A 107 -0.51 -13.62 10.77
N ILE A 108 -0.23 -14.23 9.61
CA ILE A 108 -0.68 -13.74 8.31
C ILE A 108 -2.21 -13.71 8.22
N GLU A 109 -2.87 -14.76 8.70
CA GLU A 109 -4.34 -14.81 8.71
C GLU A 109 -4.97 -13.91 9.77
N GLY A 110 -4.30 -13.68 10.89
CA GLY A 110 -4.73 -12.79 11.96
C GLY A 110 -4.57 -11.29 11.70
N MET A 111 -3.92 -10.89 10.59
CA MET A 111 -3.73 -9.46 10.26
C MET A 111 -5.04 -8.71 10.10
N THR A 112 -5.03 -7.44 10.49
CA THR A 112 -6.07 -6.48 10.11
C THR A 112 -5.53 -5.50 9.07
N ILE A 113 -6.33 -5.21 8.05
CA ILE A 113 -6.02 -4.26 6.99
C ILE A 113 -7.22 -3.35 6.77
N ILE A 114 -6.98 -2.03 6.90
CA ILE A 114 -8.00 -0.99 6.76
C ILE A 114 -7.59 -0.04 5.64
N LYS A 115 -8.55 0.38 4.84
CA LYS A 115 -8.36 1.34 3.75
C LYS A 115 -9.08 2.65 4.07
N GLY A 116 -8.42 3.76 3.80
CA GLY A 116 -9.00 5.09 3.88
C GLY A 116 -9.63 5.38 5.24
N ARG A 117 -10.87 5.80 5.24
CA ARG A 117 -11.60 6.23 6.44
C ARG A 117 -12.15 5.09 7.32
N GLY A 118 -11.64 3.87 7.17
CA GLY A 118 -12.02 2.74 8.01
C GLY A 118 -12.74 1.61 7.28
N GLU A 119 -12.61 1.52 5.94
CA GLU A 119 -13.07 0.35 5.17
C GLU A 119 -12.21 -0.86 5.51
N VAL A 120 -12.80 -1.88 6.13
CA VAL A 120 -12.09 -3.12 6.45
C VAL A 120 -11.94 -3.97 5.19
N THR A 121 -10.69 -4.25 4.82
CA THR A 121 -10.38 -5.18 3.73
C THR A 121 -9.99 -6.58 4.24
N LYS A 122 -9.58 -6.67 5.50
CA LYS A 122 -9.31 -7.92 6.24
C LYS A 122 -9.34 -7.66 7.75
N GLY A 123 -9.76 -8.66 8.53
CA GLY A 123 -9.78 -8.62 10.00
C GLY A 123 -10.96 -7.83 10.58
N SER A 124 -10.77 -7.25 11.77
CA SER A 124 -11.77 -6.44 12.50
C SER A 124 -11.31 -4.99 12.63
N ARG A 125 -12.27 -4.06 12.71
CA ARG A 125 -11.97 -2.64 12.94
C ARG A 125 -12.09 -2.22 14.41
N GLU A 126 -12.38 -3.12 15.32
CA GLU A 126 -12.62 -2.79 16.74
C GLU A 126 -11.48 -2.01 17.37
N GLU A 127 -10.25 -2.52 17.30
CA GLU A 127 -9.07 -1.83 17.83
C GLU A 127 -8.75 -0.53 17.09
N TRP A 128 -9.09 -0.44 15.80
CA TRP A 128 -8.99 0.79 15.03
C TRP A 128 -9.99 1.84 15.52
N ASP A 129 -11.24 1.44 15.74
CA ASP A 129 -12.27 2.34 16.25
C ASP A 129 -11.97 2.81 17.67
N GLU A 130 -11.39 1.95 18.50
CA GLU A 130 -10.89 2.32 19.84
C GLU A 130 -9.81 3.40 19.74
N LEU A 131 -8.79 3.19 18.90
CA LEU A 131 -7.72 4.16 18.66
C LEU A 131 -8.28 5.50 18.17
N ILE A 132 -9.16 5.49 17.17
CA ILE A 132 -9.76 6.72 16.63
C ILE A 132 -10.65 7.43 17.66
N ALA A 133 -11.40 6.69 18.46
CA ALA A 133 -12.22 7.25 19.52
C ALA A 133 -11.36 7.89 20.62
N PHE A 134 -10.24 7.29 20.96
CA PHE A 134 -9.27 7.83 21.91
C PHE A 134 -8.65 9.14 21.39
N LEU A 135 -8.15 9.14 20.15
CA LEU A 135 -7.56 10.32 19.50
C LEU A 135 -8.53 11.50 19.41
N LYS A 136 -9.83 11.25 19.27
CA LYS A 136 -10.85 12.30 19.22
C LYS A 136 -11.20 12.91 20.59
N LYS A 137 -10.97 12.18 21.68
CA LYS A 137 -11.45 12.55 23.01
C LYS A 137 -10.35 13.00 23.96
N LYS A 138 -9.12 12.56 23.74
CA LYS A 138 -8.01 12.74 24.66
C LYS A 138 -7.03 13.81 24.21
N ASP A 139 -6.58 14.60 25.15
CA ASP A 139 -5.53 15.59 24.93
C ASP A 139 -4.16 14.89 24.90
N LEU A 140 -3.51 14.86 23.74
CA LEU A 140 -2.21 14.24 23.56
C LEU A 140 -1.02 15.06 24.12
N SER A 141 -1.26 16.27 24.65
CA SER A 141 -0.24 16.98 25.41
C SER A 141 0.03 16.33 26.77
N GLN A 142 -0.89 15.46 27.24
CA GLN A 142 -0.71 14.69 28.46
C GLN A 142 0.14 13.44 28.15
N PRO A 143 1.27 13.25 28.87
CA PRO A 143 2.22 12.16 28.57
C PRO A 143 1.60 10.75 28.58
N GLU A 144 0.67 10.49 29.49
CA GLU A 144 -0.02 9.20 29.58
C GLU A 144 -0.91 8.91 28.36
N ASN A 145 -1.58 9.94 27.82
CA ASN A 145 -2.40 9.79 26.61
C ASN A 145 -1.52 9.56 25.38
N LEU A 146 -0.42 10.28 25.27
CA LEU A 146 0.56 10.07 24.20
C LEU A 146 1.18 8.67 24.28
N SER A 147 1.58 8.23 25.47
CA SER A 147 2.12 6.87 25.68
C SER A 147 1.14 5.80 25.20
N TRP A 148 -0.14 5.93 25.59
CA TRP A 148 -1.20 5.01 25.16
C TRP A 148 -1.30 4.89 23.63
N VAL A 149 -1.18 6.01 22.93
CA VAL A 149 -1.21 6.03 21.45
C VAL A 149 0.05 5.37 20.88
N LEU A 150 1.23 5.70 21.41
CA LEU A 150 2.51 5.16 20.92
C LEU A 150 2.69 3.65 21.17
N GLU A 151 1.95 3.08 22.14
CA GLU A 151 1.86 1.65 22.32
C GLU A 151 1.05 0.93 21.21
N ARG A 152 0.15 1.66 20.52
CA ARG A 152 -0.79 1.12 19.53
C ARG A 152 -0.52 1.57 18.11
N LEU A 153 0.14 2.70 17.92
CA LEU A 153 0.49 3.27 16.63
C LEU A 153 2.02 3.31 16.47
N ASP A 154 2.51 2.84 15.35
CA ASP A 154 3.91 2.96 14.96
C ASP A 154 4.17 4.40 14.49
N ALA A 155 4.86 5.16 15.34
CA ALA A 155 5.11 6.58 15.09
C ALA A 155 6.00 6.81 13.86
N ASP A 156 7.02 5.97 13.65
CA ASP A 156 7.95 6.11 12.53
C ASP A 156 7.22 5.89 11.20
N SER A 157 6.39 4.85 11.12
CA SER A 157 5.56 4.58 9.95
C SER A 157 4.57 5.72 9.69
N PHE A 158 3.92 6.25 10.74
CA PHE A 158 2.95 7.33 10.63
C PHE A 158 3.60 8.64 10.18
N PHE A 159 4.70 9.06 10.82
CA PHE A 159 5.39 10.30 10.46
C PHE A 159 6.09 10.22 9.12
N THR A 160 6.63 9.06 8.74
CA THR A 160 7.18 8.84 7.40
C THR A 160 6.10 8.99 6.33
N HIS A 161 4.90 8.41 6.55
CA HIS A 161 3.76 8.58 5.66
C HIS A 161 3.38 10.06 5.54
N ALA A 162 3.17 10.75 6.66
CA ALA A 162 2.77 12.15 6.67
C ALA A 162 3.81 13.05 5.97
N ALA A 163 5.10 12.83 6.22
CA ALA A 163 6.18 13.58 5.58
C ALA A 163 6.20 13.38 4.06
N LEU A 164 6.05 12.15 3.59
CA LEU A 164 6.00 11.86 2.15
C LEU A 164 4.79 12.54 1.48
N GLU A 165 3.59 12.44 2.08
CA GLU A 165 2.38 13.12 1.59
C GLU A 165 2.57 14.63 1.48
N MET A 166 3.18 15.24 2.50
CA MET A 166 3.48 16.68 2.53
C MET A 166 4.53 17.08 1.49
N ILE A 167 5.62 16.33 1.36
CA ILE A 167 6.70 16.61 0.41
C ILE A 167 6.18 16.57 -1.04
N VAL A 168 5.34 15.58 -1.36
CA VAL A 168 4.78 15.47 -2.72
C VAL A 168 3.56 16.36 -2.93
N GLY A 169 3.06 17.04 -1.89
CA GLY A 169 1.87 17.87 -1.96
C GLY A 169 0.64 17.10 -2.43
N ASN A 170 0.47 15.85 -1.96
CA ASN A 170 -0.68 15.05 -2.33
C ASN A 170 -1.95 15.65 -1.76
N THR A 171 -2.93 15.93 -2.63
CA THR A 171 -4.21 16.51 -2.23
C THR A 171 -5.27 15.46 -1.92
N ASP A 172 -5.05 14.21 -2.34
CA ASP A 172 -5.94 13.07 -2.05
C ASP A 172 -5.44 12.23 -0.87
N ILE A 173 -5.29 12.86 0.28
CA ILE A 173 -4.80 12.26 1.53
C ILE A 173 -5.69 11.15 2.12
N GLY A 174 -6.86 10.89 1.54
CA GLY A 174 -7.77 9.82 1.97
C GLY A 174 -7.37 8.43 1.49
N ASN A 175 -6.44 8.32 0.55
CA ASN A 175 -5.99 7.07 -0.05
C ASN A 175 -4.82 6.44 0.72
N VAL A 176 -4.98 6.22 2.01
CA VAL A 176 -4.02 5.53 2.87
C VAL A 176 -4.50 4.11 3.18
N ARG A 177 -3.58 3.22 3.47
CA ARG A 177 -3.87 1.92 4.07
C ARG A 177 -3.19 1.81 5.41
N TYR A 178 -3.90 1.22 6.34
CA TYR A 178 -3.38 0.88 7.66
C TYR A 178 -3.40 -0.63 7.81
N TYR A 179 -2.39 -1.17 8.46
CA TYR A 179 -2.36 -2.59 8.77
C TYR A 179 -1.78 -2.82 10.16
N LYS A 180 -2.15 -3.96 10.73
CA LYS A 180 -1.68 -4.40 12.03
C LYS A 180 -1.52 -5.91 12.03
N LEU A 181 -0.36 -6.37 12.49
CA LEU A 181 -0.13 -7.76 12.84
C LEU A 181 -0.76 -8.07 14.20
N PRO A 182 -1.17 -9.31 14.48
CA PRO A 182 -1.62 -9.70 15.81
C PRO A 182 -0.61 -9.30 16.88
N GLY A 183 -1.07 -8.62 17.93
CA GLY A 183 -0.22 -8.11 19.02
C GLY A 183 0.72 -6.96 18.65
N GLY A 184 0.76 -6.54 17.38
CA GLY A 184 1.60 -5.45 16.90
C GLY A 184 0.94 -4.07 16.98
N LYS A 185 1.61 -3.06 16.41
CA LYS A 185 1.10 -1.69 16.30
C LYS A 185 0.47 -1.46 14.93
N TRP A 186 -0.42 -0.49 14.85
CA TRP A 186 -0.92 0.03 13.58
C TRP A 186 0.20 0.71 12.81
N LYS A 187 0.37 0.35 11.55
CA LYS A 187 1.33 0.93 10.60
C LYS A 187 0.62 1.47 9.38
N CYS A 188 1.22 2.47 8.76
CA CYS A 188 0.77 3.03 7.48
C CYS A 188 1.41 2.30 6.30
N ALA A 189 0.67 2.21 5.20
CA ALA A 189 1.21 1.84 3.91
C ALA A 189 0.94 2.97 2.91
N LEU A 190 1.99 3.39 2.22
CA LEU A 190 1.92 4.43 1.21
C LEU A 190 1.17 3.90 -0.02
N TYR A 191 0.17 4.64 -0.46
CA TYR A 191 -0.72 4.20 -1.52
C TYR A 191 -1.34 5.38 -2.26
N ASP A 192 -1.26 5.37 -3.61
CA ASP A 192 -2.00 6.26 -4.50
C ASP A 192 -1.58 7.75 -4.42
N LEU A 193 -0.37 8.04 -4.88
CA LEU A 193 0.17 9.40 -4.93
C LEU A 193 -0.06 10.10 -6.29
N ASP A 194 -1.06 9.67 -7.06
CA ASP A 194 -1.29 10.21 -8.42
C ASP A 194 -1.81 11.66 -8.44
N ALA A 195 -2.30 12.17 -7.30
CA ALA A 195 -2.62 13.58 -7.08
C ALA A 195 -1.43 14.42 -6.54
N GLY A 196 -0.26 13.80 -6.33
CA GLY A 196 0.94 14.51 -5.91
C GLY A 196 1.48 15.46 -6.99
N LEU A 197 2.09 16.57 -6.57
CA LEU A 197 2.67 17.61 -7.43
C LEU A 197 1.66 18.33 -8.35
N ASP A 198 0.36 18.16 -8.14
CA ASP A 198 -0.66 18.87 -8.94
C ASP A 198 -0.68 20.38 -8.65
N SER A 199 -0.30 20.79 -7.45
CA SER A 199 -0.21 22.20 -7.03
C SER A 199 0.93 22.97 -7.69
N LEU A 200 1.88 22.30 -8.34
CA LEU A 200 2.98 22.96 -9.07
C LEU A 200 2.56 23.53 -10.44
N LYS A 201 1.28 23.41 -10.80
CA LYS A 201 0.74 23.95 -12.06
C LYS A 201 0.19 25.38 -11.95
N GLN A 202 0.39 26.05 -10.80
CA GLN A 202 -0.02 27.43 -10.57
C GLN A 202 1.14 28.40 -10.69
#